data_5caba91d4e9bcc10038eac9446f0457e
#
_entry.id   5caba91d4e9bcc10038eac9446f0457e
#
_cell.length_a   1.000
_cell.length_b   1.000
_cell.length_c   1.000
_cell.angle_alpha   90.00
_cell.angle_beta   90.00
_cell.angle_gamma   90.00
#
_symmetry.space_group_name_H-M   'P 1'
#
loop_
_entity.id
_entity.type
_entity.pdbx_description
1 polymer ?
#
loop_
_entity_poly.entity_id
_entity_poly.type
_entity_poly.pdbx_seq_one_letter_code
_entity_poly.pdbx_strand_id
1 'polypeptide(L)'
;PYLSTGISEFWRRWHISLSTWFRDYVYIPLGGNRKGAACTYRNLLIVFFLTGMWHGAGMAFILWGLYHGLFLILERVWLGKKLEKLPGIVGWGYTVTAVFFGWILFRAENISLFFTYVRNMFVAHGGTILLSAYLDSKMIFLIVMGVLFAGVLQKIYEKVRVHSAGKIPANGMVTVPRMIACMVIFWLSVAALVNNSYNPFIYFRF
;
A
#
# COMPACT_ATOMS: atom_id res chain seq x y z
N PRO A 1 3.99 5.46 0.80
CA PRO A 1 2.90 5.26 -0.18
C PRO A 1 1.64 6.06 0.17
N TYR A 2 1.26 6.16 1.46
CA TYR A 2 0.00 6.78 1.91
C TYR A 2 -0.10 8.31 1.74
N LEU A 3 0.99 8.97 1.39
CA LEU A 3 1.04 10.40 1.07
C LEU A 3 1.14 10.65 -0.45
N SER A 4 0.92 9.62 -1.25
CA SER A 4 0.94 9.72 -2.71
C SER A 4 -0.26 10.50 -3.22
N THR A 5 -0.06 11.27 -4.27
CA THR A 5 -1.07 12.12 -4.90
C THR A 5 -1.61 11.52 -6.21
N GLY A 6 -1.28 10.27 -6.49
CA GLY A 6 -1.76 9.47 -7.62
C GLY A 6 -1.48 7.99 -7.40
N ILE A 7 -2.27 7.12 -8.05
CA ILE A 7 -2.12 5.65 -7.97
C ILE A 7 -0.80 5.20 -8.59
N SER A 8 -0.34 5.86 -9.63
CA SER A 8 0.98 5.59 -10.23
C SER A 8 2.12 5.86 -9.25
N GLU A 9 2.02 6.91 -8.45
CA GLU A 9 2.99 7.21 -7.39
C GLU A 9 2.86 6.23 -6.22
N PHE A 10 1.62 5.86 -5.85
CA PHE A 10 1.37 4.87 -4.82
C PHE A 10 2.07 3.55 -5.14
N TRP A 11 1.90 2.98 -6.34
CA TRP A 11 2.50 1.72 -6.75
C TRP A 11 4.03 1.77 -6.88
N ARG A 12 4.64 2.93 -7.12
CA ARG A 12 6.09 3.10 -7.03
C ARG A 12 6.65 3.02 -5.62
N ARG A 13 5.80 3.20 -4.61
CA ARG A 13 6.16 3.21 -3.18
C ARG A 13 5.59 2.04 -2.40
N TRP A 14 4.62 1.33 -2.99
CA TRP A 14 3.96 0.17 -2.40
C TRP A 14 4.48 -1.11 -3.03
N HIS A 15 4.77 -2.11 -2.18
CA HIS A 15 5.20 -3.45 -2.60
C HIS A 15 6.31 -3.42 -3.67
N ILE A 16 7.35 -2.63 -3.44
CA ILE A 16 8.40 -2.27 -4.43
C ILE A 16 9.04 -3.51 -5.05
N SER A 17 9.36 -4.54 -4.26
CA SER A 17 9.97 -5.78 -4.74
C SER A 17 9.09 -6.51 -5.74
N LEU A 18 7.80 -6.70 -5.44
CA LEU A 18 6.84 -7.32 -6.34
C LEU A 18 6.63 -6.49 -7.61
N SER A 19 6.44 -5.19 -7.46
CA SER A 19 6.26 -4.27 -8.60
C SER A 19 7.49 -4.26 -9.52
N THR A 20 8.70 -4.32 -8.95
CA THR A 20 9.95 -4.40 -9.71
C THR A 20 10.06 -5.74 -10.44
N TRP A 21 9.73 -6.85 -9.78
CA TRP A 21 9.74 -8.17 -10.39
C TRP A 21 8.78 -8.24 -11.59
N PHE A 22 7.53 -7.84 -11.43
CA PHE A 22 6.56 -7.83 -12.53
C PHE A 22 6.96 -6.86 -13.66
N ARG A 23 7.57 -5.72 -13.32
CA ARG A 23 8.12 -4.80 -14.33
C ARG A 23 9.20 -5.49 -15.16
N ASP A 24 10.17 -6.11 -14.52
CA ASP A 24 11.38 -6.60 -15.17
C ASP A 24 11.12 -7.91 -15.93
N TYR A 25 10.30 -8.79 -15.38
CA TYR A 25 10.06 -10.12 -15.95
C TYR A 25 8.77 -10.26 -16.76
N VAL A 26 7.84 -9.32 -16.67
CA VAL A 26 6.58 -9.37 -17.43
C VAL A 26 6.41 -8.14 -18.31
N TYR A 27 6.41 -6.94 -17.71
CA TYR A 27 6.09 -5.72 -18.43
C TYR A 27 7.10 -5.38 -19.52
N ILE A 28 8.40 -5.42 -19.22
CA ILE A 28 9.48 -5.12 -20.16
C ILE A 28 9.54 -6.17 -21.29
N PRO A 29 9.50 -7.49 -21.02
CA PRO A 29 9.46 -8.51 -22.07
C PRO A 29 8.24 -8.41 -23.00
N LEU A 30 7.07 -8.00 -22.51
CA LEU A 30 5.88 -7.73 -23.33
C LEU A 30 6.01 -6.49 -24.23
N GLY A 31 7.15 -5.78 -24.15
CA GLY A 31 7.46 -4.57 -24.92
C GLY A 31 7.34 -3.28 -24.13
N GLY A 32 6.90 -3.31 -22.88
CA GLY A 32 6.80 -2.13 -22.01
C GLY A 32 5.97 -1.01 -22.67
N ASN A 33 6.56 0.20 -22.72
CA ASN A 33 5.96 1.39 -23.35
C ASN A 33 6.35 1.56 -24.85
N ARG A 34 7.16 0.66 -25.41
CA ARG A 34 7.86 0.90 -26.69
C ARG A 34 6.96 0.72 -27.91
N LYS A 35 5.85 -0.03 -27.79
CA LYS A 35 4.98 -0.42 -28.88
C LYS A 35 3.67 0.37 -28.96
N GLY A 36 3.69 1.63 -28.45
CA GLY A 36 2.53 2.51 -28.48
C GLY A 36 1.58 2.36 -27.29
N ALA A 37 0.58 3.24 -27.22
CA ALA A 37 -0.33 3.36 -26.08
C ALA A 37 -1.18 2.10 -25.83
N ALA A 38 -1.77 1.54 -26.89
CA ALA A 38 -2.62 0.35 -26.79
C ALA A 38 -1.86 -0.86 -26.21
N CYS A 39 -0.62 -1.09 -26.69
CA CYS A 39 0.24 -2.15 -26.14
C CYS A 39 0.61 -1.88 -24.68
N THR A 40 0.88 -0.62 -24.32
CA THR A 40 1.16 -0.22 -22.94
C THR A 40 -0.02 -0.53 -22.01
N TYR A 41 -1.23 -0.19 -22.40
CA TYR A 41 -2.43 -0.44 -21.58
C TYR A 41 -2.72 -1.93 -21.44
N ARG A 42 -2.61 -2.69 -22.53
CA ARG A 42 -2.67 -4.16 -22.47
C ARG A 42 -1.64 -4.74 -21.51
N ASN A 43 -0.39 -4.30 -21.60
CA ASN A 43 0.69 -4.81 -20.74
C ASN A 43 0.44 -4.47 -19.27
N LEU A 44 -0.09 -3.28 -18.95
CA LEU A 44 -0.50 -2.92 -17.59
C LEU A 44 -1.60 -3.84 -17.08
N LEU A 45 -2.65 -4.09 -17.87
CA LEU A 45 -3.73 -5.00 -17.48
C LEU A 45 -3.23 -6.43 -17.26
N ILE A 46 -2.33 -6.94 -18.12
CA ILE A 46 -1.73 -8.26 -17.95
C ILE A 46 -0.94 -8.32 -16.62
N VAL A 47 -0.10 -7.33 -16.36
CA VAL A 47 0.69 -7.28 -15.12
C VAL A 47 -0.23 -7.28 -13.90
N PHE A 48 -1.24 -6.44 -13.88
CA PHE A 48 -2.13 -6.34 -12.72
C PHE A 48 -3.09 -7.52 -12.59
N PHE A 49 -3.51 -8.13 -13.68
CA PHE A 49 -4.21 -9.42 -13.68
C PHE A 49 -3.34 -10.51 -13.02
N LEU A 50 -2.09 -10.64 -13.45
CA LEU A 50 -1.15 -11.61 -12.88
C LEU A 50 -0.80 -11.30 -11.42
N THR A 51 -0.71 -10.01 -11.05
CA THR A 51 -0.53 -9.58 -9.66
C THR A 51 -1.72 -10.02 -8.80
N GLY A 52 -2.94 -9.88 -9.31
CA GLY A 52 -4.15 -10.39 -8.65
C GLY A 52 -4.11 -11.90 -8.46
N MET A 53 -3.81 -12.66 -9.51
CA MET A 53 -3.67 -14.12 -9.46
C MET A 53 -2.57 -14.58 -8.49
N TRP A 54 -1.49 -13.83 -8.39
CA TRP A 54 -0.40 -14.13 -7.45
C TRP A 54 -0.86 -14.05 -5.99
N HIS A 55 -1.83 -13.20 -5.67
CA HIS A 55 -2.43 -13.10 -4.34
C HIS A 55 -3.42 -14.24 -4.04
N GLY A 56 -3.93 -14.92 -5.05
CA GLY A 56 -4.85 -16.04 -4.90
C GLY A 56 -5.75 -16.24 -6.12
N ALA A 57 -6.33 -17.43 -6.24
CA ALA A 57 -7.20 -17.80 -7.36
C ALA A 57 -8.64 -17.23 -7.23
N GLY A 58 -8.96 -16.55 -6.14
CA GLY A 58 -10.28 -15.97 -5.91
C GLY A 58 -10.58 -14.80 -6.86
N MET A 59 -11.82 -14.73 -7.36
CA MET A 59 -12.24 -13.68 -8.28
C MET A 59 -12.02 -12.27 -7.72
N ALA A 60 -12.14 -12.09 -6.41
CA ALA A 60 -11.89 -10.80 -5.75
C ALA A 60 -10.46 -10.30 -5.94
N PHE A 61 -9.45 -11.17 -5.90
CA PHE A 61 -8.05 -10.81 -6.13
C PHE A 61 -7.80 -10.41 -7.58
N ILE A 62 -8.41 -11.14 -8.53
CA ILE A 62 -8.31 -10.82 -9.96
C ILE A 62 -8.94 -9.45 -10.23
N LEU A 63 -10.13 -9.21 -9.70
CA LEU A 63 -10.82 -7.93 -9.83
C LEU A 63 -10.06 -6.79 -9.15
N TRP A 64 -9.44 -7.04 -8.00
CA TRP A 64 -8.57 -6.08 -7.33
C TRP A 64 -7.35 -5.69 -8.18
N GLY A 65 -6.70 -6.67 -8.80
CA GLY A 65 -5.61 -6.40 -9.73
C GLY A 65 -6.08 -5.55 -10.91
N LEU A 66 -7.13 -5.97 -11.61
CA LEU A 66 -7.70 -5.23 -12.75
C LEU A 66 -8.18 -3.83 -12.36
N TYR A 67 -8.77 -3.66 -11.18
CA TYR A 67 -9.15 -2.38 -10.61
C TYR A 67 -7.96 -1.42 -10.55
N HIS A 68 -6.84 -1.82 -9.98
CA HIS A 68 -5.64 -0.99 -9.94
C HIS A 68 -5.01 -0.75 -11.31
N GLY A 69 -5.01 -1.76 -12.17
CA GLY A 69 -4.58 -1.63 -13.57
C GLY A 69 -5.38 -0.58 -14.33
N LEU A 70 -6.71 -0.56 -14.13
CA LEU A 70 -7.60 0.43 -14.72
C LEU A 70 -7.29 1.85 -14.24
N PHE A 71 -7.09 2.07 -12.94
CA PHE A 71 -6.72 3.38 -12.42
C PHE A 71 -5.38 3.90 -12.98
N LEU A 72 -4.39 3.02 -13.16
CA LEU A 72 -3.13 3.39 -13.80
C LEU A 72 -3.32 3.81 -15.26
N ILE A 73 -4.20 3.15 -15.99
CA ILE A 73 -4.55 3.53 -17.36
C ILE A 73 -5.28 4.87 -17.37
N LEU A 74 -6.26 5.08 -16.50
CA LEU A 74 -7.00 6.34 -16.39
C LEU A 74 -6.08 7.52 -16.08
N GLU A 75 -5.15 7.36 -15.14
CA GLU A 75 -4.14 8.39 -14.85
C GLU A 75 -3.27 8.68 -16.07
N ARG A 76 -2.85 7.65 -16.79
CA ARG A 76 -2.00 7.78 -17.96
C ARG A 76 -2.69 8.45 -19.14
N VAL A 77 -3.98 8.17 -19.34
CA VAL A 77 -4.76 8.71 -20.47
C VAL A 77 -5.08 10.20 -20.27
N TRP A 78 -5.57 10.58 -19.10
CA TRP A 78 -6.06 11.94 -18.89
C TRP A 78 -6.07 12.42 -17.43
N LEU A 79 -6.34 11.54 -16.47
CA LEU A 79 -6.57 11.93 -15.08
C LEU A 79 -5.30 12.47 -14.42
N GLY A 80 -4.13 11.88 -14.71
CA GLY A 80 -2.85 12.33 -14.15
C GLY A 80 -2.56 13.80 -14.45
N LYS A 81 -2.73 14.21 -15.72
CA LYS A 81 -2.56 15.62 -16.13
C LYS A 81 -3.55 16.58 -15.44
N LYS A 82 -4.74 16.10 -15.07
CA LYS A 82 -5.70 16.91 -14.30
C LYS A 82 -5.30 17.01 -12.84
N LEU A 83 -4.88 15.90 -12.25
CA LEU A 83 -4.45 15.85 -10.84
C LEU A 83 -3.22 16.74 -10.59
N GLU A 84 -2.27 16.81 -11.54
CA GLU A 84 -1.10 17.68 -11.46
C GLU A 84 -1.45 19.19 -11.38
N LYS A 85 -2.64 19.58 -11.90
CA LYS A 85 -3.13 20.98 -11.87
C LYS A 85 -3.93 21.31 -10.61
N LEU A 86 -4.26 20.32 -9.81
CA LEU A 86 -5.06 20.47 -8.60
C LEU A 86 -4.18 20.54 -7.35
N PRO A 87 -4.68 21.14 -6.26
CA PRO A 87 -3.97 21.08 -4.99
C PRO A 87 -3.66 19.64 -4.58
N GLY A 88 -2.47 19.39 -4.04
CA GLY A 88 -2.02 18.05 -3.67
C GLY A 88 -2.96 17.27 -2.75
N ILE A 89 -3.76 18.00 -1.95
CA ILE A 89 -4.78 17.38 -1.08
C ILE A 89 -5.87 16.65 -1.87
N VAL A 90 -6.21 17.15 -3.07
CA VAL A 90 -7.20 16.50 -3.96
C VAL A 90 -6.64 15.23 -4.54
N GLY A 91 -5.39 15.24 -5.04
CA GLY A 91 -4.69 14.05 -5.51
C GLY A 91 -4.49 13.02 -4.41
N TRP A 92 -4.16 13.46 -3.20
CA TRP A 92 -4.07 12.61 -2.03
C TRP A 92 -5.42 11.98 -1.69
N GLY A 93 -6.49 12.77 -1.61
CA GLY A 93 -7.85 12.26 -1.32
C GLY A 93 -8.32 11.23 -2.35
N TYR A 94 -8.09 11.51 -3.65
CA TYR A 94 -8.34 10.55 -4.73
C TYR A 94 -7.57 9.23 -4.50
N THR A 95 -6.27 9.32 -4.23
CA THR A 95 -5.41 8.13 -4.06
C THR A 95 -5.84 7.30 -2.86
N VAL A 96 -6.06 7.95 -1.71
CA VAL A 96 -6.50 7.27 -0.48
C VAL A 96 -7.84 6.59 -0.70
N THR A 97 -8.79 7.26 -1.34
CA THR A 97 -10.13 6.70 -1.63
C THR A 97 -10.01 5.49 -2.55
N ALA A 98 -9.26 5.60 -3.64
CA ALA A 98 -9.08 4.49 -4.57
C ALA A 98 -8.38 3.28 -3.91
N VAL A 99 -7.33 3.52 -3.14
CA VAL A 99 -6.62 2.44 -2.40
C VAL A 99 -7.53 1.82 -1.34
N PHE A 100 -8.30 2.61 -0.61
CA PHE A 100 -9.22 2.13 0.41
C PHE A 100 -10.29 1.19 -0.17
N PHE A 101 -10.95 1.56 -1.27
CA PHE A 101 -11.90 0.66 -1.94
C PHE A 101 -11.19 -0.56 -2.54
N GLY A 102 -9.96 -0.42 -3.01
CA GLY A 102 -9.12 -1.55 -3.40
C GLY A 102 -8.90 -2.52 -2.24
N TRP A 103 -8.65 -2.05 -1.02
CA TRP A 103 -8.48 -2.92 0.15
C TRP A 103 -9.77 -3.61 0.58
N ILE A 104 -10.93 -2.94 0.48
CA ILE A 104 -12.22 -3.58 0.73
C ILE A 104 -12.43 -4.73 -0.26
N LEU A 105 -12.13 -4.51 -1.55
CA LEU A 105 -12.22 -5.53 -2.58
C LEU A 105 -11.25 -6.69 -2.33
N PHE A 106 -10.02 -6.39 -1.93
CA PHE A 106 -9.01 -7.38 -1.57
C PHE A 106 -9.43 -8.25 -0.37
N ARG A 107 -10.09 -7.64 0.62
CA ARG A 107 -10.57 -8.32 1.83
C ARG A 107 -11.85 -9.13 1.61
N ALA A 108 -12.63 -8.77 0.62
CA ALA A 108 -13.88 -9.45 0.30
C ALA A 108 -13.61 -10.83 -0.31
N GLU A 109 -14.29 -11.86 0.20
CA GLU A 109 -14.16 -13.22 -0.36
C GLU A 109 -14.83 -13.33 -1.74
N ASN A 110 -15.83 -12.50 -1.99
CA ASN A 110 -16.54 -12.42 -3.26
C ASN A 110 -17.08 -11.00 -3.51
N ILE A 111 -17.51 -10.76 -4.73
CA ILE A 111 -17.99 -9.44 -5.18
C ILE A 111 -19.28 -8.99 -4.46
N SER A 112 -20.16 -9.92 -4.10
CA SER A 112 -21.39 -9.61 -3.34
C SER A 112 -21.04 -9.08 -1.95
N LEU A 113 -20.05 -9.68 -1.31
CA LEU A 113 -19.59 -9.25 0.01
C LEU A 113 -18.91 -7.88 -0.06
N PHE A 114 -18.19 -7.59 -1.14
CA PHE A 114 -17.65 -6.25 -1.38
C PHE A 114 -18.76 -5.18 -1.38
N PHE A 115 -19.82 -5.39 -2.16
CA PHE A 115 -20.94 -4.44 -2.19
C PHE A 115 -21.66 -4.35 -0.84
N THR A 116 -21.75 -5.45 -0.11
CA THR A 116 -22.32 -5.46 1.24
C THR A 116 -21.48 -4.61 2.19
N TYR A 117 -20.17 -4.74 2.18
CA TYR A 117 -19.26 -3.91 2.99
C TYR A 117 -19.41 -2.42 2.62
N VAL A 118 -19.36 -2.10 1.33
CA VAL A 118 -19.52 -0.71 0.86
C VAL A 118 -20.89 -0.16 1.28
N ARG A 119 -21.97 -0.90 1.07
CA ARG A 119 -23.31 -0.47 1.50
C ARG A 119 -23.38 -0.19 3.00
N ASN A 120 -22.85 -1.10 3.80
CA ASN A 120 -22.91 -1.00 5.26
C ASN A 120 -22.10 0.19 5.82
N MET A 121 -21.15 0.73 5.05
CA MET A 121 -20.42 1.94 5.43
C MET A 121 -21.28 3.21 5.35
N PHE A 122 -22.31 3.21 4.48
CA PHE A 122 -23.18 4.37 4.24
C PHE A 122 -24.56 4.23 4.88
N VAL A 123 -24.91 3.03 5.36
CA VAL A 123 -26.18 2.79 6.05
C VAL A 123 -25.93 2.84 7.55
N ALA A 124 -26.60 3.78 8.22
CA ALA A 124 -26.57 3.82 9.69
C ALA A 124 -27.26 2.57 10.25
N HIS A 125 -26.47 1.67 10.76
CA HIS A 125 -26.97 0.52 11.52
C HIS A 125 -27.05 0.99 12.98
N GLY A 126 -28.22 0.89 13.61
CA GLY A 126 -28.41 1.15 15.03
C GLY A 126 -27.68 0.13 15.90
N GLY A 127 -26.42 -0.12 15.62
CA GLY A 127 -25.59 -1.07 16.35
C GLY A 127 -25.03 -0.45 17.63
N THR A 128 -25.07 -1.21 18.70
CA THR A 128 -24.50 -0.88 20.01
C THR A 128 -22.99 -1.03 20.09
N ILE A 129 -22.30 -1.37 18.98
CA ILE A 129 -20.86 -1.57 18.98
C ILE A 129 -20.18 -0.22 18.87
N LEU A 130 -19.76 0.29 20.01
CA LEU A 130 -18.98 1.53 20.09
C LEU A 130 -17.58 1.34 19.52
N LEU A 131 -17.05 2.37 18.86
CA LEU A 131 -15.67 2.41 18.35
C LEU A 131 -14.65 2.07 19.46
N SER A 132 -14.96 2.40 20.72
CA SER A 132 -14.15 2.07 21.89
C SER A 132 -13.98 0.57 22.15
N ALA A 133 -14.88 -0.28 21.62
CA ALA A 133 -14.72 -1.74 21.70
C ALA A 133 -13.56 -2.26 20.82
N TYR A 134 -13.18 -1.50 19.80
CA TYR A 134 -12.08 -1.85 18.89
C TYR A 134 -10.80 -1.01 19.10
N LEU A 135 -10.94 0.18 19.69
CA LEU A 135 -9.84 1.08 19.96
C LEU A 135 -9.48 1.07 21.44
N ASP A 136 -8.84 0.01 21.88
CA ASP A 136 -8.19 -0.01 23.19
C ASP A 136 -6.89 0.83 23.20
N SER A 137 -6.37 1.12 24.37
CA SER A 137 -5.14 1.91 24.52
C SER A 137 -3.95 1.29 23.79
N LYS A 138 -3.88 -0.04 23.70
CA LYS A 138 -2.84 -0.76 22.98
C LYS A 138 -2.96 -0.54 21.46
N MET A 139 -4.17 -0.61 20.92
CA MET A 139 -4.43 -0.37 19.50
C MET A 139 -4.11 1.08 19.12
N ILE A 140 -4.54 2.05 19.94
CA ILE A 140 -4.21 3.47 19.74
C ILE A 140 -2.70 3.68 19.75
N PHE A 141 -1.99 3.12 20.72
CA PHE A 141 -0.53 3.18 20.79
C PHE A 141 0.11 2.61 19.52
N LEU A 142 -0.31 1.43 19.06
CA LEU A 142 0.23 0.81 17.84
C LEU A 142 -0.04 1.65 16.59
N ILE A 143 -1.23 2.25 16.46
CA ILE A 143 -1.56 3.15 15.35
C ILE A 143 -0.64 4.39 15.38
N VAL A 144 -0.49 5.04 16.53
CA VAL A 144 0.37 6.21 16.68
C VAL A 144 1.81 5.87 16.33
N MET A 145 2.33 4.77 16.88
CA MET A 145 3.68 4.30 16.56
C MET A 145 3.83 3.97 15.07
N GLY A 146 2.86 3.29 14.47
CA GLY A 146 2.83 3.00 13.04
C GLY A 146 2.91 4.27 12.18
N VAL A 147 2.13 5.29 12.49
CA VAL A 147 2.15 6.59 11.79
C VAL A 147 3.48 7.31 11.96
N LEU A 148 4.03 7.34 13.17
CA LEU A 148 5.32 7.97 13.45
C LEU A 148 6.45 7.31 12.67
N PHE A 149 6.51 5.97 12.67
CA PHE A 149 7.55 5.21 11.98
C PHE A 149 7.32 5.09 10.46
N ALA A 150 6.09 5.26 9.96
CA ALA A 150 5.76 5.17 8.53
C ALA A 150 6.30 6.31 7.65
N GLY A 151 7.14 7.19 8.18
CA GLY A 151 7.84 8.22 7.39
C GLY A 151 7.96 9.58 8.04
N VAL A 152 7.26 9.86 9.14
CA VAL A 152 7.40 11.15 9.86
C VAL A 152 8.81 11.28 10.44
N LEU A 153 9.26 10.28 11.17
CA LEU A 153 10.61 10.26 11.74
C LEU A 153 11.70 10.24 10.66
N GLN A 154 11.47 9.54 9.55
CA GLN A 154 12.41 9.54 8.42
C GLN A 154 12.55 10.93 7.80
N LYS A 155 11.44 11.65 7.58
CA LYS A 155 11.47 13.03 7.07
C LYS A 155 12.17 13.99 8.02
N ILE A 156 11.93 13.86 9.33
CA ILE A 156 12.60 14.64 10.35
C ILE A 156 14.12 14.35 10.31
N TYR A 157 14.50 13.07 10.30
CA TYR A 157 15.89 12.65 10.20
C TYR A 157 16.58 13.19 8.94
N GLU A 158 15.94 13.09 7.77
CA GLU A 158 16.49 13.62 6.52
C GLU A 158 16.66 15.14 6.58
N LYS A 159 15.69 15.87 7.15
CA LYS A 159 15.76 17.32 7.33
C LYS A 159 16.90 17.72 8.28
N VAL A 160 17.06 17.01 9.39
CA VAL A 160 18.16 17.23 10.36
C VAL A 160 19.51 16.90 9.72
N ARG A 161 19.60 15.79 8.97
CA ARG A 161 20.81 15.38 8.27
C ARG A 161 21.26 16.40 7.24
N VAL A 162 20.35 16.94 6.45
CA VAL A 162 20.66 17.98 5.44
C VAL A 162 21.16 19.25 6.13
N HIS A 163 20.58 19.63 7.27
CA HIS A 163 21.02 20.80 8.02
C HIS A 163 22.38 20.61 8.75
N SER A 164 22.74 19.36 9.01
CA SER A 164 24.00 18.95 9.66
C SER A 164 25.05 18.43 8.66
N ALA A 165 24.83 18.60 7.36
CA ALA A 165 25.69 18.10 6.29
C ALA A 165 27.10 18.75 6.33
N GLY A 166 27.95 18.23 7.15
CA GLY A 166 29.36 18.64 7.40
C GLY A 166 29.92 18.07 8.68
N LYS A 167 29.10 17.52 9.58
CA LYS A 167 29.54 17.07 10.90
C LYS A 167 29.28 15.59 11.25
N ILE A 168 28.60 14.84 10.41
CA ILE A 168 28.31 13.42 10.69
C ILE A 168 28.95 12.55 9.61
N PRO A 169 29.91 11.67 9.96
CA PRO A 169 30.50 10.74 9.00
C PRO A 169 29.42 9.80 8.46
N ALA A 170 29.35 9.66 7.13
CA ALA A 170 28.26 9.00 6.41
C ALA A 170 28.09 7.49 6.72
N ASN A 171 29.08 6.81 7.31
CA ASN A 171 29.16 5.35 7.22
C ASN A 171 29.38 4.56 8.52
N GLY A 172 29.49 5.18 9.70
CA GLY A 172 29.89 4.40 10.87
C GLY A 172 28.92 4.41 12.06
N MET A 173 28.45 5.57 12.44
CA MET A 173 27.80 5.74 13.75
C MET A 173 26.28 5.45 13.77
N VAL A 174 25.64 5.46 12.60
CA VAL A 174 24.19 5.18 12.48
C VAL A 174 23.90 3.67 12.28
N THR A 175 24.90 2.89 11.90
CA THR A 175 24.73 1.47 11.56
C THR A 175 24.49 0.61 12.79
N VAL A 176 25.24 0.80 13.86
CA VAL A 176 25.12 -0.02 15.07
C VAL A 176 23.80 0.21 15.81
N PRO A 177 23.38 1.45 16.13
CA PRO A 177 22.07 1.69 16.73
C PRO A 177 20.90 1.19 15.87
N ARG A 178 21.02 1.31 14.54
CA ARG A 178 20.01 0.79 13.61
C ARG A 178 19.95 -0.73 13.62
N MET A 179 21.10 -1.41 13.66
CA MET A 179 21.15 -2.88 13.78
C MET A 179 20.55 -3.35 15.10
N ILE A 180 20.87 -2.70 16.21
CA ILE A 180 20.29 -3.00 17.52
C ILE A 180 18.79 -2.81 17.48
N ALA A 181 18.28 -1.70 16.94
CA ALA A 181 16.85 -1.42 16.82
C ALA A 181 16.15 -2.49 15.96
N CYS A 182 16.74 -2.88 14.83
CA CYS A 182 16.19 -3.96 13.99
C CYS A 182 16.15 -5.30 14.72
N MET A 183 17.19 -5.64 15.49
CA MET A 183 17.23 -6.87 16.30
C MET A 183 16.18 -6.85 17.41
N VAL A 184 16.01 -5.73 18.11
CA VAL A 184 14.98 -5.58 19.14
C VAL A 184 13.59 -5.74 18.53
N ILE A 185 13.30 -5.07 17.40
CA ILE A 185 12.02 -5.19 16.70
C ILE A 185 11.81 -6.62 16.22
N PHE A 186 12.82 -7.28 15.69
CA PHE A 186 12.75 -8.68 15.28
C PHE A 186 12.34 -9.60 16.44
N TRP A 187 13.04 -9.51 17.57
CA TRP A 187 12.73 -10.35 18.73
C TRP A 187 11.37 -10.04 19.37
N LEU A 188 10.97 -8.77 19.40
CA LEU A 188 9.62 -8.39 19.85
C LEU A 188 8.55 -8.95 18.92
N SER A 189 8.80 -8.97 17.60
CA SER A 189 7.91 -9.56 16.62
C SER A 189 7.80 -11.07 16.79
N VAL A 190 8.92 -11.75 17.01
CA VAL A 190 8.94 -13.20 17.30
C VAL A 190 8.17 -13.50 18.59
N ALA A 191 8.40 -12.74 19.67
CA ALA A 191 7.67 -12.91 20.91
C ALA A 191 6.16 -12.69 20.75
N ALA A 192 5.76 -11.70 19.96
CA ALA A 192 4.35 -11.45 19.64
C ALA A 192 3.73 -12.58 18.84
N LEU A 193 4.47 -13.18 17.89
CA LEU A 193 4.01 -14.32 17.09
C LEU A 193 3.84 -15.58 17.94
N VAL A 194 4.77 -15.85 18.85
CA VAL A 194 4.73 -17.02 19.75
C VAL A 194 3.56 -16.93 20.74
N ASN A 195 3.27 -15.73 21.23
CA ASN A 195 2.16 -15.50 22.17
C ASN A 195 0.76 -15.47 21.54
N ASN A 196 0.66 -15.31 20.23
CA ASN A 196 -0.62 -15.30 19.54
C ASN A 196 -0.81 -16.63 18.79
N SER A 197 -1.88 -17.35 19.15
CA SER A 197 -2.38 -18.52 18.38
C SER A 197 -2.94 -18.13 17.00
N TYR A 198 -2.89 -16.86 16.64
CA TYR A 198 -3.38 -16.34 15.37
C TYR A 198 -2.34 -16.60 14.26
N ASN A 199 -2.75 -17.27 13.20
CA ASN A 199 -1.89 -17.49 12.03
C ASN A 199 -1.60 -16.15 11.35
N PRO A 200 -0.35 -15.64 11.37
CA PRO A 200 0.00 -14.34 10.81
C PRO A 200 0.02 -14.32 9.28
N PHE A 201 -0.08 -15.48 8.63
CA PHE A 201 -0.08 -15.58 7.18
C PHE A 201 -1.48 -15.24 6.62
N ILE A 202 -1.69 -13.95 6.33
CA ILE A 202 -2.90 -13.44 5.66
C ILE A 202 -3.21 -14.17 4.34
N TYR A 203 -2.19 -14.77 3.72
CA TYR A 203 -2.27 -15.43 2.42
C TYR A 203 -2.65 -16.92 2.47
N PHE A 204 -2.67 -17.57 3.63
CA PHE A 204 -3.07 -18.97 3.79
C PHE A 204 -4.52 -19.09 4.29
N ARG A 205 -5.47 -18.56 3.53
CA ARG A 205 -6.86 -19.03 3.52
C ARG A 205 -7.11 -19.73 2.18
N PHE A 206 -6.72 -20.98 2.14
CA PHE A 206 -7.25 -21.89 1.14
C PHE A 206 -8.56 -22.46 1.62
#